data_fd07e28299b29568babba86419089f74
#
_entry.id   fd07e28299b29568babba86419089f74
#
_cell.length_a   1.000
_cell.length_b   1.000
_cell.length_c   1.000
_cell.angle_alpha   90.00
_cell.angle_beta   90.00
_cell.angle_gamma   90.00
#
_symmetry.space_group_name_H-M   'P 1'
#
loop_
_entity.id
_entity.type
_entity.pdbx_description
1 polymer ?
#
loop_
_entity_poly.entity_id
_entity_poly.type
_entity_poly.pdbx_seq_one_letter_code
_entity_poly.pdbx_strand_id
1 'polypeptide(L)'
;ITDYGNSVLYSTARNEQMIVRMKQMLERTVWALTNQLKAGDFVPEAYELRFFGGKIDRIDICETEEQIYVKVMDYKTGSKAFDVVALYHGLQLQLMIYMDAAVEFQKKRHPDKEVIPAGVFYYRIQDPLVDKTEDKEKAERAVLKQLKPDGIIPLGTEILKHLDHNTSGESLAVPVKYNKNGSV
;
A
#
# COMPACT_ATOMS: atom_id res chain seq x y z
N ILE A 1 15.54 -11.71 -16.39
CA ILE A 1 16.68 -11.41 -15.48
C ILE A 1 17.94 -12.13 -15.96
N THR A 2 17.86 -13.40 -16.43
CA THR A 2 19.00 -14.17 -16.93
C THR A 2 19.75 -13.53 -18.09
N ASP A 3 19.03 -12.80 -18.94
CA ASP A 3 19.60 -12.17 -20.16
C ASP A 3 19.97 -10.70 -19.97
N TYR A 4 19.72 -10.14 -18.79
CA TYR A 4 20.04 -8.75 -18.50
C TYR A 4 21.54 -8.55 -18.31
N GLY A 5 22.13 -7.60 -19.06
CA GLY A 5 23.53 -7.21 -18.92
C GLY A 5 24.51 -8.36 -19.18
N ASN A 6 24.23 -9.26 -20.14
CA ASN A 6 25.07 -10.43 -20.44
C ASN A 6 25.34 -11.33 -19.21
N SER A 7 24.32 -11.54 -18.40
CA SER A 7 24.39 -12.37 -17.18
C SER A 7 25.26 -11.80 -16.06
N VAL A 8 25.59 -10.49 -16.07
CA VAL A 8 26.39 -9.83 -15.02
C VAL A 8 25.81 -10.07 -13.63
N LEU A 9 24.49 -10.14 -13.50
CA LEU A 9 23.79 -10.42 -12.24
C LEU A 9 24.10 -11.82 -11.66
N TYR A 10 24.59 -12.76 -12.47
CA TYR A 10 24.96 -14.12 -12.05
C TYR A 10 26.48 -14.35 -12.08
N SER A 11 27.26 -13.30 -12.24
CA SER A 11 28.72 -13.39 -12.40
C SER A 11 29.47 -13.74 -11.10
N THR A 12 28.83 -13.59 -9.94
CA THR A 12 29.41 -13.90 -8.63
C THR A 12 28.39 -14.55 -7.70
N ALA A 13 28.86 -15.41 -6.77
CA ALA A 13 28.01 -16.03 -5.75
C ALA A 13 27.26 -14.99 -4.88
N ARG A 14 27.88 -13.80 -4.65
CA ARG A 14 27.24 -12.70 -3.93
C ARG A 14 26.05 -12.15 -4.71
N ASN A 15 26.18 -11.97 -6.01
CA ASN A 15 25.08 -11.48 -6.86
C ASN A 15 23.95 -12.50 -6.94
N GLU A 16 24.27 -13.79 -7.04
CA GLU A 16 23.28 -14.87 -7.02
C GLU A 16 22.46 -14.86 -5.73
N GLN A 17 23.13 -14.77 -4.58
CA GLN A 17 22.43 -14.64 -3.29
C GLN A 17 21.56 -13.39 -3.20
N MET A 18 22.02 -12.26 -3.74
CA MET A 18 21.25 -11.03 -3.78
C MET A 18 19.98 -11.21 -4.60
N ILE A 19 20.04 -11.88 -5.76
CA ILE A 19 18.89 -12.19 -6.61
C ILE A 19 17.89 -13.09 -5.87
N VAL A 20 18.36 -14.12 -5.19
CA VAL A 20 17.52 -15.02 -4.39
C VAL A 20 16.78 -14.23 -3.30
N ARG A 21 17.47 -13.36 -2.57
CA ARG A 21 16.86 -12.51 -1.55
C ARG A 21 15.81 -11.55 -2.15
N MET A 22 16.13 -10.92 -3.28
CA MET A 22 15.19 -10.02 -3.96
C MET A 22 13.92 -10.77 -4.40
N LYS A 23 14.04 -11.98 -4.94
CA LYS A 23 12.89 -12.81 -5.31
C LYS A 23 12.02 -13.11 -4.09
N GLN A 24 12.62 -13.58 -3.00
CA GLN A 24 11.89 -13.88 -1.75
C GLN A 24 11.20 -12.63 -1.18
N MET A 25 11.86 -11.48 -1.21
CA MET A 25 11.28 -10.22 -0.76
C MET A 25 10.08 -9.82 -1.63
N LEU A 26 10.19 -9.95 -2.97
CA LEU A 26 9.09 -9.66 -3.88
C LEU A 26 7.92 -10.64 -3.71
N GLU A 27 8.18 -11.93 -3.53
CA GLU A 27 7.15 -12.95 -3.28
C GLU A 27 6.38 -12.63 -1.98
N ARG A 28 7.09 -12.27 -0.90
CA ARG A 28 6.46 -11.83 0.35
C ARG A 28 5.68 -10.53 0.19
N THR A 29 6.20 -9.58 -0.58
CA THR A 29 5.51 -8.32 -0.89
C THR A 29 4.20 -8.59 -1.62
N VAL A 30 4.21 -9.41 -2.68
CA VAL A 30 3.00 -9.77 -3.43
C VAL A 30 2.01 -10.51 -2.55
N TRP A 31 2.49 -11.46 -1.73
CA TRP A 31 1.64 -12.18 -0.78
C TRP A 31 0.97 -11.23 0.23
N ALA A 32 1.73 -10.30 0.83
CA ALA A 32 1.18 -9.34 1.79
C ALA A 32 0.16 -8.39 1.14
N LEU A 33 0.50 -7.83 -0.03
CA LEU A 33 -0.42 -6.97 -0.79
C LEU A 33 -1.72 -7.72 -1.18
N THR A 34 -1.61 -8.99 -1.55
CA THR A 34 -2.78 -9.82 -1.86
C THR A 34 -3.68 -10.02 -0.65
N ASN A 35 -3.10 -10.26 0.54
CA ASN A 35 -3.87 -10.38 1.78
C ASN A 35 -4.51 -9.05 2.18
N GLN A 36 -3.81 -7.94 2.01
CA GLN A 36 -4.32 -6.61 2.29
C GLN A 36 -5.48 -6.22 1.35
N LEU A 37 -5.40 -6.59 0.06
CA LEU A 37 -6.51 -6.39 -0.87
C LEU A 37 -7.74 -7.22 -0.53
N LYS A 38 -7.54 -8.47 -0.10
CA LYS A 38 -8.64 -9.35 0.32
C LYS A 38 -9.31 -8.93 1.62
N ALA A 39 -8.68 -8.05 2.40
CA ALA A 39 -9.21 -7.57 3.66
C ALA A 39 -10.34 -6.53 3.48
N GLY A 40 -10.47 -5.90 2.31
CA GLY A 40 -11.47 -4.88 2.02
C GLY A 40 -12.02 -4.99 0.60
N ASP A 41 -12.69 -3.94 0.14
CA ASP A 41 -13.40 -3.88 -1.15
C ASP A 41 -12.58 -3.18 -2.26
N PHE A 42 -11.40 -2.67 -1.93
CA PHE A 42 -10.57 -1.96 -2.90
C PHE A 42 -9.94 -2.90 -3.93
N VAL A 43 -10.03 -2.51 -5.19
CA VAL A 43 -9.38 -3.20 -6.30
C VAL A 43 -8.39 -2.29 -7.00
N PRO A 44 -7.24 -2.82 -7.46
CA PRO A 44 -6.31 -2.04 -8.27
C PRO A 44 -6.93 -1.60 -9.59
N GLU A 45 -6.91 -0.30 -9.86
CA GLU A 45 -7.45 0.30 -11.08
C GLU A 45 -6.35 0.75 -12.06
N ALA A 46 -5.27 1.34 -11.53
CA ALA A 46 -4.19 1.83 -12.37
C ALA A 46 -2.82 1.65 -11.72
N TYR A 47 -1.83 1.38 -12.57
CA TYR A 47 -0.43 1.33 -12.21
C TYR A 47 0.37 2.29 -13.07
N GLU A 48 1.44 2.89 -12.51
CA GLU A 48 2.38 3.72 -13.25
C GLU A 48 1.69 4.89 -13.99
N LEU A 49 0.57 5.42 -13.42
CA LEU A 49 -0.20 6.49 -14.05
C LEU A 49 0.62 7.77 -14.13
N ARG A 50 0.90 8.21 -15.35
CA ARG A 50 1.61 9.48 -15.61
C ARG A 50 0.64 10.65 -15.61
N PHE A 51 1.05 11.75 -14.97
CA PHE A 51 0.35 13.03 -14.97
C PHE A 51 1.37 14.18 -15.02
N PHE A 52 0.88 15.41 -15.19
CA PHE A 52 1.75 16.59 -15.19
C PHE A 52 2.24 16.86 -13.75
N GLY A 53 3.40 16.37 -13.40
CA GLY A 53 4.00 16.50 -12.06
C GLY A 53 4.59 15.21 -11.52
N GLY A 54 4.39 14.07 -12.23
CA GLY A 54 5.00 12.83 -11.81
C GLY A 54 4.32 11.57 -12.34
N LYS A 55 4.51 10.51 -11.60
CA LYS A 55 3.97 9.19 -11.87
C LYS A 55 3.47 8.59 -10.56
N ILE A 56 2.22 8.17 -10.54
CA ILE A 56 1.59 7.48 -9.42
C ILE A 56 1.83 5.99 -9.60
N ASP A 57 2.45 5.34 -8.61
CA ASP A 57 2.80 3.93 -8.71
C ASP A 57 1.56 3.04 -8.79
N ARG A 58 0.54 3.31 -7.94
CA ARG A 58 -0.69 2.52 -7.91
C ARG A 58 -1.87 3.34 -7.40
N ILE A 59 -3.01 3.17 -8.06
CA ILE A 59 -4.32 3.65 -7.64
C ILE A 59 -5.23 2.45 -7.47
N ASP A 60 -5.87 2.34 -6.31
CA ASP A 60 -6.96 1.40 -6.05
C ASP A 60 -8.26 2.16 -5.88
N ILE A 61 -9.36 1.57 -6.33
CA ILE A 61 -10.70 2.13 -6.14
C ILE A 61 -11.62 1.13 -5.44
N CYS A 62 -12.60 1.66 -4.72
CA CYS A 62 -13.78 0.94 -4.31
C CYS A 62 -14.99 1.67 -4.90
N GLU A 63 -15.74 1.00 -5.76
CA GLU A 63 -16.88 1.56 -6.46
C GLU A 63 -18.18 1.11 -5.81
N THR A 64 -19.05 2.06 -5.49
CA THR A 64 -20.43 1.85 -5.05
C THR A 64 -21.41 2.37 -6.11
N GLU A 65 -22.70 2.33 -5.84
CA GLU A 65 -23.71 2.87 -6.76
C GLU A 65 -23.55 4.37 -6.99
N GLU A 66 -23.22 5.15 -5.95
CA GLU A 66 -23.16 6.60 -5.99
C GLU A 66 -21.75 7.18 -5.90
N GLN A 67 -20.77 6.40 -5.42
CA GLN A 67 -19.45 6.92 -5.03
C GLN A 67 -18.31 6.07 -5.57
N ILE A 68 -17.18 6.73 -5.80
CA ILE A 68 -15.88 6.11 -6.07
C ILE A 68 -14.91 6.52 -4.95
N TYR A 69 -14.50 5.59 -4.14
CA TYR A 69 -13.44 5.80 -3.15
C TYR A 69 -12.08 5.55 -3.79
N VAL A 70 -11.15 6.49 -3.62
CA VAL A 70 -9.82 6.45 -4.24
C VAL A 70 -8.75 6.28 -3.18
N LYS A 71 -7.91 5.27 -3.36
CA LYS A 71 -6.73 4.99 -2.54
C LYS A 71 -5.46 5.08 -3.39
N VAL A 72 -4.47 5.83 -2.93
CA VAL A 72 -3.17 5.98 -3.61
C VAL A 72 -2.10 5.28 -2.80
N MET A 73 -1.25 4.53 -3.49
CA MET A 73 -0.11 3.83 -2.92
C MET A 73 1.16 4.14 -3.70
N ASP A 74 2.22 4.47 -2.97
CA ASP A 74 3.56 4.73 -3.49
C ASP A 74 4.55 3.75 -2.86
N TYR A 75 5.33 3.05 -3.69
CA TYR A 75 6.27 2.02 -3.27
C TYR A 75 7.63 2.63 -2.90
N LYS A 76 8.14 2.27 -1.72
CA LYS A 76 9.43 2.75 -1.21
C LYS A 76 10.36 1.58 -0.91
N THR A 77 11.57 1.62 -1.45
CA THR A 77 12.64 0.63 -1.17
C THR A 77 13.60 1.07 -0.06
N GLY A 78 13.45 2.32 0.43
CA GLY A 78 14.28 2.89 1.48
C GLY A 78 13.60 2.96 2.85
N SER A 79 14.26 3.62 3.80
CA SER A 79 13.78 3.80 5.18
C SER A 79 12.77 4.96 5.35
N LYS A 80 12.34 5.59 4.25
CA LYS A 80 11.39 6.72 4.32
C LYS A 80 10.06 6.24 4.88
N ALA A 81 9.66 6.82 6.02
CA ALA A 81 8.37 6.61 6.64
C ALA A 81 7.43 7.79 6.34
N PHE A 82 6.13 7.57 6.48
CA PHE A 82 5.16 8.65 6.46
C PHE A 82 5.30 9.48 7.75
N ASP A 83 5.40 10.81 7.60
CA ASP A 83 5.57 11.73 8.71
C ASP A 83 4.54 12.86 8.61
N VAL A 84 3.56 12.84 9.50
CA VAL A 84 2.47 13.83 9.56
C VAL A 84 3.01 15.24 9.84
N VAL A 85 4.08 15.36 10.65
CA VAL A 85 4.69 16.66 10.95
C VAL A 85 5.39 17.20 9.71
N ALA A 86 6.15 16.35 9.02
CA ALA A 86 6.77 16.73 7.74
C ALA A 86 5.71 17.10 6.69
N LEU A 87 4.59 16.39 6.64
CA LEU A 87 3.46 16.74 5.76
C LEU A 87 2.89 18.12 6.10
N TYR A 88 2.63 18.39 7.38
CA TYR A 88 2.12 19.69 7.86
C TYR A 88 3.06 20.84 7.46
N HIS A 89 4.36 20.63 7.51
CA HIS A 89 5.37 21.62 7.08
C HIS A 89 5.64 21.63 5.56
N GLY A 90 4.86 20.90 4.75
CA GLY A 90 5.00 20.89 3.30
C GLY A 90 6.20 20.08 2.76
N LEU A 91 6.83 19.25 3.60
CA LEU A 91 8.02 18.49 3.23
C LEU A 91 7.69 17.11 2.60
N GLN A 92 6.46 16.63 2.72
CA GLN A 92 5.99 15.34 2.17
C GLN A 92 4.72 15.49 1.33
N LEU A 93 4.67 16.46 0.42
CA LEU A 93 3.47 16.74 -0.39
C LEU A 93 3.20 15.73 -1.51
N GLN A 94 4.15 14.86 -1.85
CA GLN A 94 4.06 13.93 -2.98
C GLN A 94 2.74 13.14 -2.98
N LEU A 95 2.37 12.52 -1.86
CA LEU A 95 1.15 11.72 -1.75
C LEU A 95 -0.12 12.56 -1.89
N MET A 96 -0.10 13.82 -1.43
CA MET A 96 -1.25 14.73 -1.55
C MET A 96 -1.47 15.12 -3.02
N ILE A 97 -0.38 15.46 -3.72
CA ILE A 97 -0.42 15.76 -5.16
C ILE A 97 -0.88 14.54 -5.95
N TYR A 98 -0.44 13.35 -5.57
CA TYR A 98 -0.87 12.10 -6.21
C TYR A 98 -2.36 11.82 -5.97
N MET A 99 -2.87 12.08 -4.78
CA MET A 99 -4.29 11.93 -4.47
C MET A 99 -5.13 12.91 -5.28
N ASP A 100 -4.73 14.18 -5.36
CA ASP A 100 -5.43 15.19 -6.14
C ASP A 100 -5.50 14.79 -7.62
N ALA A 101 -4.38 14.38 -8.21
CA ALA A 101 -4.33 13.90 -9.59
C ALA A 101 -5.18 12.63 -9.80
N ALA A 102 -5.20 11.70 -8.84
CA ALA A 102 -5.98 10.47 -8.92
C ALA A 102 -7.50 10.77 -8.83
N VAL A 103 -7.92 11.68 -7.95
CA VAL A 103 -9.31 12.15 -7.84
C VAL A 103 -9.76 12.80 -9.15
N GLU A 104 -8.96 13.71 -9.71
CA GLU A 104 -9.28 14.36 -10.99
C GLU A 104 -9.36 13.36 -12.15
N PHE A 105 -8.49 12.34 -12.15
CA PHE A 105 -8.55 11.25 -13.11
C PHE A 105 -9.86 10.46 -13.01
N GLN A 106 -10.28 10.11 -11.80
CA GLN A 106 -11.52 9.35 -11.57
C GLN A 106 -12.77 10.19 -11.86
N LYS A 107 -12.81 11.47 -11.50
CA LYS A 107 -13.93 12.38 -11.85
C LYS A 107 -14.20 12.45 -13.34
N LYS A 108 -13.14 12.43 -14.17
CA LYS A 108 -13.27 12.43 -15.62
C LYS A 108 -13.83 11.12 -16.18
N ARG A 109 -13.54 9.99 -15.51
CA ARG A 109 -14.01 8.66 -15.92
C ARG A 109 -15.41 8.35 -15.43
N HIS A 110 -15.78 8.91 -14.29
CA HIS A 110 -17.06 8.67 -13.59
C HIS A 110 -17.75 9.99 -13.27
N PRO A 111 -18.23 10.73 -14.31
CA PRO A 111 -18.82 12.05 -14.12
C PRO A 111 -20.13 12.02 -13.31
N ASP A 112 -20.77 10.85 -13.25
CA ASP A 112 -22.06 10.65 -12.59
C ASP A 112 -21.91 10.25 -11.10
N LYS A 113 -20.67 10.04 -10.62
CA LYS A 113 -20.39 9.58 -9.26
C LYS A 113 -19.57 10.59 -8.46
N GLU A 114 -19.82 10.65 -7.18
CA GLU A 114 -19.00 11.40 -6.26
C GLU A 114 -17.66 10.68 -6.05
N VAL A 115 -16.54 11.39 -6.23
CA VAL A 115 -15.20 10.81 -6.04
C VAL A 115 -14.63 11.28 -4.71
N ILE A 116 -14.35 10.32 -3.82
CA ILE A 116 -13.94 10.55 -2.43
C ILE A 116 -12.53 10.00 -2.19
N PRO A 117 -11.59 10.81 -1.67
CA PRO A 117 -10.29 10.33 -1.20
C PRO A 117 -10.46 9.36 -0.03
N ALA A 118 -9.92 8.15 -0.13
CA ALA A 118 -10.02 7.13 0.90
C ALA A 118 -8.72 6.91 1.69
N GLY A 119 -7.58 7.35 1.16
CA GLY A 119 -6.31 7.28 1.87
C GLY A 119 -5.11 7.32 0.94
N VAL A 120 -3.99 7.74 1.51
CA VAL A 120 -2.69 7.79 0.84
C VAL A 120 -1.65 7.05 1.66
N PHE A 121 -0.86 6.21 0.98
CA PHE A 121 0.01 5.26 1.66
C PHE A 121 1.39 5.19 1.01
N TYR A 122 2.42 5.08 1.85
CA TYR A 122 3.70 4.49 1.51
C TYR A 122 3.66 2.99 1.80
N TYR A 123 4.03 2.19 0.82
CA TYR A 123 4.27 0.77 1.00
C TYR A 123 5.76 0.48 0.94
N ARG A 124 6.32 0.00 2.04
CA ARG A 124 7.75 -0.31 2.12
C ARG A 124 8.02 -1.72 1.63
N ILE A 125 8.78 -1.82 0.52
CA ILE A 125 9.30 -3.09 0.04
C ILE A 125 10.55 -3.42 0.87
N GLN A 126 10.40 -4.37 1.78
CA GLN A 126 11.46 -4.78 2.71
C GLN A 126 11.39 -6.28 3.00
N ASP A 127 12.47 -6.85 3.52
CA ASP A 127 12.51 -8.22 4.01
C ASP A 127 12.17 -8.20 5.52
N PRO A 128 10.96 -8.64 5.93
CA PRO A 128 10.55 -8.56 7.32
C PRO A 128 11.32 -9.58 8.16
N LEU A 129 11.84 -9.11 9.29
CA LEU A 129 12.46 -9.97 10.30
C LEU A 129 11.44 -10.25 11.40
N VAL A 130 11.05 -11.51 11.54
CA VAL A 130 10.12 -11.97 12.57
C VAL A 130 10.79 -13.06 13.42
N ASP A 131 10.40 -13.10 14.69
CA ASP A 131 10.89 -14.14 15.60
C ASP A 131 10.46 -15.53 15.11
N LYS A 132 11.36 -16.51 15.29
CA LYS A 132 11.05 -17.88 14.94
C LYS A 132 9.95 -18.41 15.85
N THR A 133 8.87 -18.90 15.26
CA THR A 133 7.76 -19.55 15.94
C THR A 133 7.34 -20.79 15.17
N GLU A 134 6.85 -21.81 15.89
CA GLU A 134 6.27 -23.02 15.28
C GLU A 134 4.83 -22.79 14.79
N ASP A 135 4.18 -21.75 15.31
CA ASP A 135 2.84 -21.33 14.91
C ASP A 135 2.90 -20.52 13.61
N LYS A 136 2.43 -21.15 12.53
CA LYS A 136 2.43 -20.55 11.18
C LYS A 136 1.55 -19.30 11.10
N GLU A 137 0.35 -19.31 11.71
CA GLU A 137 -0.56 -18.16 11.68
C GLU A 137 0.03 -16.96 12.41
N LYS A 138 0.69 -17.22 13.54
CA LYS A 138 1.38 -16.17 14.30
C LYS A 138 2.55 -15.58 13.50
N ALA A 139 3.31 -16.42 12.79
CA ALA A 139 4.39 -15.96 11.92
C ALA A 139 3.86 -15.09 10.76
N GLU A 140 2.83 -15.56 10.07
CA GLU A 140 2.19 -14.83 8.96
C GLU A 140 1.63 -13.48 9.42
N ARG A 141 0.96 -13.46 10.58
CA ARG A 141 0.45 -12.22 11.17
C ARG A 141 1.57 -11.23 11.52
N ALA A 142 2.69 -11.71 12.05
CA ALA A 142 3.85 -10.88 12.36
C ALA A 142 4.47 -10.27 11.09
N VAL A 143 4.56 -11.05 10.01
CA VAL A 143 5.02 -10.57 8.70
C VAL A 143 4.08 -9.51 8.15
N LEU A 144 2.76 -9.76 8.13
CA LEU A 144 1.76 -8.79 7.66
C LEU A 144 1.81 -7.49 8.46
N LYS A 145 2.02 -7.56 9.76
CA LYS A 145 2.16 -6.37 10.62
C LYS A 145 3.38 -5.53 10.24
N GLN A 146 4.50 -6.13 9.88
CA GLN A 146 5.70 -5.41 9.44
C GLN A 146 5.58 -4.86 8.01
N LEU A 147 4.80 -5.52 7.16
CA LEU A 147 4.55 -5.13 5.78
C LEU A 147 3.27 -4.29 5.61
N LYS A 148 2.68 -3.85 6.72
CA LYS A 148 1.53 -2.96 6.68
C LYS A 148 1.93 -1.61 6.07
N PRO A 149 1.11 -1.04 5.16
CA PRO A 149 1.35 0.30 4.63
C PRO A 149 1.29 1.36 5.72
N ASP A 150 2.02 2.45 5.53
CA ASP A 150 2.05 3.60 6.41
C ASP A 150 1.47 4.82 5.69
N GLY A 151 0.62 5.61 6.36
CA GLY A 151 -0.07 6.72 5.69
C GLY A 151 -1.20 7.33 6.50
N ILE A 152 -2.07 8.06 5.82
CA ILE A 152 -3.25 8.69 6.43
C ILE A 152 -4.54 8.29 5.72
N ILE A 153 -5.60 8.23 6.51
CA ILE A 153 -6.95 7.89 6.09
C ILE A 153 -7.89 8.98 6.65
N PRO A 154 -8.84 9.50 5.87
CA PRO A 154 -9.89 10.35 6.40
C PRO A 154 -10.70 9.62 7.49
N LEU A 155 -11.05 10.33 8.56
CA LEU A 155 -11.88 9.79 9.62
C LEU A 155 -13.33 9.65 9.12
N GLY A 156 -13.66 8.46 8.59
CA GLY A 156 -15.00 8.12 8.13
C GLY A 156 -15.25 6.62 8.31
N THR A 157 -16.31 6.27 9.03
CA THR A 157 -16.62 4.86 9.34
C THR A 157 -16.91 4.04 8.08
N GLU A 158 -17.51 4.63 7.06
CA GLU A 158 -17.79 3.95 5.79
C GLU A 158 -16.50 3.64 5.02
N ILE A 159 -15.59 4.61 4.90
CA ILE A 159 -14.29 4.41 4.23
C ILE A 159 -13.51 3.30 4.91
N LEU A 160 -13.50 3.26 6.25
CA LEU A 160 -12.78 2.25 7.01
C LEU A 160 -13.33 0.84 6.77
N LYS A 161 -14.64 0.67 6.65
CA LYS A 161 -15.27 -0.64 6.34
C LYS A 161 -14.85 -1.16 4.96
N HIS A 162 -14.73 -0.27 3.98
CA HIS A 162 -14.27 -0.63 2.64
C HIS A 162 -12.75 -0.91 2.60
N LEU A 163 -11.98 -0.28 3.48
CA LEU A 163 -10.53 -0.52 3.56
C LEU A 163 -10.17 -1.82 4.26
N ASP A 164 -10.91 -2.17 5.32
CA ASP A 164 -10.72 -3.43 6.07
C ASP A 164 -12.06 -3.85 6.70
N HIS A 165 -12.55 -5.02 6.33
CA HIS A 165 -13.76 -5.61 6.90
C HIS A 165 -13.60 -6.00 8.38
N ASN A 166 -12.35 -6.14 8.85
CA ASN A 166 -12.07 -6.38 10.26
C ASN A 166 -12.11 -5.06 11.04
N THR A 167 -13.17 -4.84 11.78
CA THR A 167 -13.40 -3.64 12.60
C THR A 167 -13.03 -3.83 14.06
N SER A 168 -12.14 -4.78 14.37
CA SER A 168 -11.71 -5.07 15.75
C SER A 168 -10.18 -5.18 15.87
N GLY A 169 -9.63 -4.58 16.92
CA GLY A 169 -8.20 -4.64 17.19
C GLY A 169 -7.34 -3.86 16.19
N GLU A 170 -6.15 -4.36 15.89
CA GLU A 170 -5.23 -3.72 14.94
C GLU A 170 -5.44 -4.27 13.53
N SER A 171 -5.73 -3.39 12.56
CA SER A 171 -5.77 -3.76 11.15
C SER A 171 -4.39 -4.18 10.64
N LEU A 172 -4.35 -5.18 9.78
CA LEU A 172 -3.15 -5.61 9.05
C LEU A 172 -3.11 -5.06 7.62
N ALA A 173 -4.20 -4.45 7.17
CA ALA A 173 -4.32 -3.88 5.83
C ALA A 173 -4.02 -2.38 5.78
N VAL A 174 -4.37 -1.65 6.85
CA VAL A 174 -4.25 -0.19 6.93
C VAL A 174 -3.73 0.26 8.31
N PRO A 175 -3.15 1.46 8.47
CA PRO A 175 -2.57 1.92 9.73
C PRO A 175 -3.64 2.37 10.74
N VAL A 176 -4.60 1.50 11.03
CA VAL A 176 -5.73 1.76 11.93
C VAL A 176 -5.73 0.76 13.08
N LYS A 177 -6.13 1.24 14.25
CA LYS A 177 -6.38 0.42 15.44
C LYS A 177 -7.75 0.76 15.98
N TYR A 178 -8.62 -0.24 16.01
CA TYR A 178 -9.96 -0.12 16.56
C TYR A 178 -9.96 -0.29 18.08
N ASN A 179 -10.71 0.56 18.75
CA ASN A 179 -11.02 0.42 20.16
C ASN A 179 -12.01 -0.73 20.38
N LYS A 180 -12.23 -1.13 21.64
CA LYS A 180 -13.17 -2.21 21.98
C LYS A 180 -14.63 -1.92 21.57
N ASN A 181 -14.98 -0.65 21.40
CA ASN A 181 -16.29 -0.19 20.95
C ASN A 181 -16.39 0.02 19.42
N GLY A 182 -15.37 -0.40 18.65
CA GLY A 182 -15.33 -0.27 17.19
C GLY A 182 -15.00 1.14 16.68
N SER A 183 -14.72 2.12 17.54
CA SER A 183 -14.19 3.43 17.14
C SER A 183 -12.68 3.36 16.87
N VAL A 184 -12.16 4.29 16.12
CA VAL A 184 -10.72 4.47 15.82
C VAL A 184 -10.10 5.47 16.76
#